data_00c37dd93ecfe27f0e54e838b1098317
#
_entry.id   00c37dd93ecfe27f0e54e838b1098317
#
_cell.length_a   1.000
_cell.length_b   1.000
_cell.length_c   1.000
_cell.angle_alpha   90.00
_cell.angle_beta   90.00
_cell.angle_gamma   90.00
#
_symmetry.space_group_name_H-M   'P 1'
#
loop_
_entity.id
_entity.type
_entity.pdbx_description
1 polymer ?
#
loop_
_entity_poly.entity_id
_entity_poly.type
_entity_poly.pdbx_seq_one_letter_code
_entity_poly.pdbx_strand_id
1 'polypeptide(L)'
;MQLTRISNSDLTVDVAALGAEMQALSTRDGRNWLWSGDATYWTGRSPVLFPMVGRAPMDVISVGAERYQMGQHGFARRSAFTLVEEWREHCIYRLESSEATRAMYPFDFRLDVEHRLEGRAVIVTATITNRGDKVMPYGVGFHPAFAWPLPGGEGQSHSVTLDNGGEPALFRLSGGLVNPEPLASPFERGRLALNHADFEKDAMLFPEGAGRGLVYGSENGPSISFSWENLPNFALWTKPGAGFICLEPWQGTAAEVGGSDALDQRPYTAFLEAGAVGKYSFRAELVG
;
A
#
# COMPACT_ATOMS: atom_id res chain seq x y z
N MET A 1 -4.95 11.87 18.83
CA MET A 1 -4.31 11.89 17.49
C MET A 1 -4.97 13.00 16.70
N GLN A 2 -4.20 13.93 16.11
CA GLN A 2 -4.76 14.99 15.26
C GLN A 2 -5.13 14.38 13.90
N LEU A 3 -6.36 14.63 13.46
CA LEU A 3 -6.90 14.18 12.17
C LEU A 3 -7.23 15.40 11.32
N THR A 4 -6.88 15.34 10.04
CA THR A 4 -7.39 16.24 9.01
C THR A 4 -8.56 15.57 8.31
N ARG A 5 -9.66 16.29 8.18
CA ARG A 5 -10.86 15.80 7.50
C ARG A 5 -11.05 16.52 6.17
N ILE A 6 -11.07 15.74 5.10
CA ILE A 6 -11.46 16.22 3.76
C ILE A 6 -12.82 15.63 3.38
N SER A 7 -13.65 16.37 2.65
CA SER A 7 -15.00 15.93 2.27
C SER A 7 -15.53 16.61 1.03
N ASN A 8 -16.34 15.88 0.27
CA ASN A 8 -17.15 16.42 -0.82
C ASN A 8 -18.66 16.06 -0.62
N SER A 9 -19.45 16.07 -1.69
CA SER A 9 -20.87 15.67 -1.62
C SER A 9 -21.09 14.20 -1.32
N ASP A 10 -20.11 13.33 -1.62
CA ASP A 10 -20.25 11.88 -1.64
C ASP A 10 -19.45 11.18 -0.54
N LEU A 11 -18.27 11.72 -0.23
CA LEU A 11 -17.27 11.08 0.63
C LEU A 11 -16.79 11.99 1.76
N THR A 12 -16.37 11.35 2.83
CA THR A 12 -15.55 11.93 3.91
C THR A 12 -14.36 11.02 4.17
N VAL A 13 -13.18 11.61 4.26
CA VAL A 13 -11.93 10.92 4.59
C VAL A 13 -11.27 11.61 5.78
N ASP A 14 -10.85 10.84 6.77
CA ASP A 14 -10.02 11.29 7.88
C ASP A 14 -8.59 10.79 7.68
N VAL A 15 -7.62 11.70 7.78
CA VAL A 15 -6.19 11.40 7.62
C VAL A 15 -5.42 11.78 8.87
N ALA A 16 -4.57 10.88 9.36
CA ALA A 16 -3.70 11.14 10.51
C ALA A 16 -2.34 11.69 10.06
N ALA A 17 -1.76 12.59 10.85
CA ALA A 17 -0.39 13.05 10.65
C ALA A 17 0.65 11.91 10.82
N LEU A 18 0.37 10.92 11.67
CA LEU A 18 1.21 9.73 11.78
C LEU A 18 1.05 8.88 10.52
N GLY A 19 2.13 8.72 9.78
CA GLY A 19 2.17 7.95 8.53
C GLY A 19 1.47 8.62 7.35
N ALA A 20 0.91 9.82 7.49
CA ALA A 20 -0.06 10.41 6.55
C ALA A 20 -1.17 9.40 6.20
N GLU A 21 -1.57 8.59 7.19
CA GLU A 21 -2.40 7.41 7.00
C GLU A 21 -3.88 7.77 7.00
N MET A 22 -4.62 7.31 5.98
CA MET A 22 -6.08 7.36 5.96
C MET A 22 -6.67 6.50 7.08
N GLN A 23 -7.49 7.12 7.93
CA GLN A 23 -8.07 6.50 9.13
C GLN A 23 -9.52 6.13 8.98
N ALA A 24 -10.23 6.79 8.08
CA ALA A 24 -11.63 6.49 7.72
C ALA A 24 -11.88 6.88 6.26
N LEU A 25 -12.74 6.14 5.61
CA LEU A 25 -13.31 6.43 4.30
C LEU A 25 -14.81 6.13 4.38
N SER A 26 -15.63 7.16 4.41
CA SER A 26 -17.07 7.01 4.62
C SER A 26 -17.85 7.67 3.49
N THR A 27 -18.94 7.01 3.08
CA THR A 27 -19.97 7.60 2.22
C THR A 27 -20.90 8.51 3.03
N ARG A 28 -21.64 9.38 2.33
CA ARG A 28 -22.55 10.38 2.96
C ARG A 28 -23.60 9.77 3.89
N ASP A 29 -24.02 8.54 3.63
CA ASP A 29 -24.96 7.78 4.47
C ASP A 29 -24.31 7.18 5.74
N GLY A 30 -23.02 7.47 5.98
CA GLY A 30 -22.27 7.05 7.17
C GLY A 30 -21.67 5.65 7.10
N ARG A 31 -21.82 4.93 5.99
CA ARG A 31 -21.16 3.63 5.81
C ARG A 31 -19.66 3.82 5.70
N ASN A 32 -18.89 3.07 6.49
CA ASN A 32 -17.44 3.10 6.46
C ASN A 32 -16.91 1.95 5.57
N TRP A 33 -16.07 2.29 4.60
CA TRP A 33 -15.52 1.36 3.60
C TRP A 33 -14.09 0.93 3.93
N LEU A 34 -13.46 1.57 4.92
CA LEU A 34 -12.12 1.24 5.37
C LEU A 34 -12.17 0.39 6.63
N TRP A 35 -11.17 -0.44 6.85
CA TRP A 35 -10.95 -1.19 8.09
C TRP A 35 -10.88 -0.26 9.31
N SER A 36 -11.46 -0.69 10.41
CA SER A 36 -11.51 0.10 11.65
C SER A 36 -10.17 0.21 12.40
N GLY A 37 -9.21 -0.68 12.08
CA GLY A 37 -7.95 -0.80 12.81
C GLY A 37 -8.10 -1.51 14.16
N ASP A 38 -9.01 -2.49 14.26
CA ASP A 38 -9.19 -3.29 15.48
C ASP A 38 -7.89 -4.02 15.83
N ALA A 39 -7.36 -3.69 17.02
CA ALA A 39 -6.09 -4.22 17.52
C ALA A 39 -6.08 -5.75 17.72
N THR A 40 -7.25 -6.38 17.78
CA THR A 40 -7.37 -7.86 17.83
C THR A 40 -6.73 -8.49 16.59
N TYR A 41 -6.81 -7.80 15.45
CA TYR A 41 -6.28 -8.29 14.18
C TYR A 41 -5.10 -7.45 13.70
N TRP A 42 -5.32 -6.16 13.43
CA TRP A 42 -4.31 -5.27 12.88
C TRP A 42 -4.68 -3.80 13.08
N THR A 43 -3.75 -3.02 13.63
CA THR A 43 -3.98 -1.61 13.97
C THR A 43 -3.84 -0.64 12.79
N GLY A 44 -3.17 -1.05 11.70
CA GLY A 44 -3.07 -0.25 10.47
C GLY A 44 -4.41 -0.20 9.73
N ARG A 45 -4.55 0.79 8.84
CA ARG A 45 -5.73 0.96 7.99
C ARG A 45 -5.38 1.18 6.52
N SER A 46 -4.42 2.07 6.25
CA SER A 46 -3.98 2.41 4.89
C SER A 46 -2.56 2.99 4.91
N PRO A 47 -1.58 2.28 5.47
CA PRO A 47 -0.23 2.83 5.59
C PRO A 47 0.45 3.03 4.24
N VAL A 48 1.28 4.08 4.17
CA VAL A 48 2.23 4.32 3.09
C VAL A 48 3.55 3.64 3.43
N LEU A 49 4.07 2.88 2.50
CA LEU A 49 5.30 2.10 2.63
C LEU A 49 6.45 2.84 1.96
N PHE A 50 7.50 3.19 2.74
CA PHE A 50 8.70 3.87 2.27
C PHE A 50 9.78 3.84 3.37
N PRO A 51 11.09 3.72 3.05
CA PRO A 51 11.71 3.64 1.72
C PRO A 51 11.83 2.23 1.16
N MET A 52 11.14 1.26 1.72
CA MET A 52 11.10 -0.11 1.19
C MET A 52 9.74 -0.76 1.41
N VAL A 53 9.46 -1.76 0.58
CA VAL A 53 8.29 -2.63 0.69
C VAL A 53 8.73 -3.98 1.28
N GLY A 54 7.88 -4.58 2.11
CA GLY A 54 8.14 -5.88 2.72
C GLY A 54 9.28 -5.85 3.73
N ARG A 55 9.95 -6.98 3.91
CA ARG A 55 10.98 -7.20 4.91
C ARG A 55 12.36 -7.36 4.25
N ALA A 56 13.42 -6.92 4.95
CA ALA A 56 14.81 -7.24 4.63
C ALA A 56 15.31 -8.42 5.49
N PRO A 57 16.34 -9.17 5.06
CA PRO A 57 16.94 -10.20 5.89
C PRO A 57 17.39 -9.62 7.24
N MET A 58 16.97 -10.26 8.34
CA MET A 58 17.27 -9.82 9.72
C MET A 58 16.90 -8.36 10.04
N ASP A 59 15.95 -7.78 9.29
CA ASP A 59 15.57 -6.35 9.36
C ASP A 59 16.76 -5.38 9.13
N VAL A 60 17.70 -5.77 8.27
CA VAL A 60 18.88 -4.99 7.90
C VAL A 60 18.90 -4.74 6.41
N ILE A 61 19.20 -3.52 6.01
CA ILE A 61 19.55 -3.16 4.63
C ILE A 61 21.02 -2.71 4.57
N SER A 62 21.69 -2.91 3.44
CA SER A 62 22.99 -2.30 3.19
C SER A 62 22.89 -1.26 2.07
N VAL A 63 23.70 -0.20 2.19
CA VAL A 63 23.91 0.84 1.19
C VAL A 63 25.43 1.00 1.03
N GLY A 64 25.98 0.52 -0.07
CA GLY A 64 27.41 0.34 -0.21
C GLY A 64 27.95 -0.62 0.85
N ALA A 65 28.97 -0.19 1.62
CA ALA A 65 29.57 -1.00 2.69
C ALA A 65 28.86 -0.88 4.06
N GLU A 66 27.95 0.08 4.21
CA GLU A 66 27.32 0.40 5.49
C GLU A 66 25.99 -0.36 5.64
N ARG A 67 25.65 -0.71 6.90
CA ARG A 67 24.44 -1.46 7.24
C ARG A 67 23.54 -0.64 8.15
N TYR A 68 22.23 -0.74 7.90
CA TYR A 68 21.19 0.04 8.58
C TYR A 68 20.06 -0.86 9.06
N GLN A 69 19.59 -0.63 10.27
CA GLN A 69 18.37 -1.29 10.76
C GLN A 69 17.14 -0.73 10.04
N MET A 70 16.36 -1.60 9.45
CA MET A 70 15.17 -1.21 8.70
C MET A 70 14.05 -2.21 8.92
N GLY A 71 13.05 -1.79 9.68
CA GLY A 71 11.89 -2.62 9.94
C GLY A 71 11.03 -2.82 8.68
N GLN A 72 10.20 -3.87 8.72
CA GLN A 72 9.28 -4.19 7.64
C GLN A 72 8.49 -2.98 7.16
N HIS A 73 8.44 -2.78 5.83
CA HIS A 73 7.79 -1.67 5.13
C HIS A 73 8.39 -0.28 5.40
N GLY A 74 9.61 -0.21 5.90
CA GLY A 74 10.28 1.04 6.17
C GLY A 74 9.71 1.82 7.37
N PHE A 75 10.00 3.11 7.41
CA PHE A 75 9.67 3.96 8.56
C PHE A 75 8.52 4.96 8.30
N ALA A 76 8.14 5.25 7.06
CA ALA A 76 7.16 6.30 6.76
C ALA A 76 5.86 6.13 7.55
N ARG A 77 5.31 4.94 7.61
CA ARG A 77 4.08 4.63 8.36
C ARG A 77 4.15 4.87 9.88
N ARG A 78 5.35 5.06 10.41
CA ARG A 78 5.60 5.32 11.85
C ARG A 78 6.17 6.71 12.10
N SER A 79 6.32 7.52 11.06
CA SER A 79 6.84 8.88 11.12
C SER A 79 5.69 9.87 11.21
N ALA A 80 5.91 10.95 11.96
CA ALA A 80 5.00 12.09 11.97
C ALA A 80 5.25 12.94 10.73
N PHE A 81 4.22 13.14 9.92
CA PHE A 81 4.24 14.04 8.78
C PHE A 81 3.72 15.41 9.17
N THR A 82 4.19 16.45 8.48
CA THR A 82 3.69 17.81 8.60
C THR A 82 2.59 18.05 7.57
N LEU A 83 1.43 18.55 8.00
CA LEU A 83 0.39 19.02 7.10
C LEU A 83 0.90 20.31 6.42
N VAL A 84 1.04 20.28 5.09
CA VAL A 84 1.55 21.41 4.30
C VAL A 84 0.49 22.09 3.45
N GLU A 85 -0.61 21.38 3.17
CA GLU A 85 -1.74 21.91 2.41
C GLU A 85 -3.03 21.24 2.88
N GLU A 86 -4.09 22.05 3.05
CA GLU A 86 -5.42 21.59 3.45
C GLU A 86 -6.50 22.40 2.72
N TRP A 87 -7.36 21.69 2.01
CA TRP A 87 -8.56 22.21 1.36
C TRP A 87 -9.73 21.31 1.68
N ARG A 88 -10.91 21.70 1.25
CA ARG A 88 -12.12 20.92 1.52
C ARG A 88 -12.03 19.48 1.00
N GLU A 89 -11.46 19.27 -0.19
CA GLU A 89 -11.46 18.00 -0.91
C GLU A 89 -10.09 17.37 -1.06
N HIS A 90 -9.03 18.02 -0.55
CA HIS A 90 -7.70 17.44 -0.52
C HIS A 90 -6.84 17.95 0.63
N CYS A 91 -5.84 17.16 1.01
CA CYS A 91 -4.76 17.56 1.90
C CYS A 91 -3.44 16.93 1.47
N ILE A 92 -2.34 17.60 1.81
CA ILE A 92 -0.98 17.11 1.55
C ILE A 92 -0.20 17.08 2.85
N TYR A 93 0.35 15.92 3.14
CA TYR A 93 1.27 15.69 4.25
C TYR A 93 2.68 15.48 3.73
N ARG A 94 3.68 16.01 4.43
CA ARG A 94 5.10 15.97 4.06
C ARG A 94 5.96 15.32 5.12
N LEU A 95 6.84 14.42 4.69
CA LEU A 95 7.97 13.92 5.46
C LEU A 95 9.27 14.28 4.74
N GLU A 96 10.18 14.93 5.43
CA GLU A 96 11.52 15.22 4.92
C GLU A 96 12.56 14.40 5.69
N SER A 97 13.69 14.16 5.04
CA SER A 97 14.84 13.53 5.69
C SER A 97 15.29 14.33 6.92
N SER A 98 15.66 13.63 7.96
CA SER A 98 16.14 14.16 9.23
C SER A 98 17.36 13.36 9.67
N GLU A 99 18.03 13.76 10.74
CA GLU A 99 19.11 12.98 11.34
C GLU A 99 18.62 11.55 11.70
N ALA A 100 17.43 11.44 12.28
CA ALA A 100 16.84 10.15 12.65
C ALA A 100 16.55 9.25 11.42
N THR A 101 16.06 9.81 10.32
CA THR A 101 15.83 9.00 9.10
C THR A 101 17.12 8.64 8.40
N ARG A 102 18.14 9.53 8.40
CA ARG A 102 19.47 9.22 7.83
C ARG A 102 20.21 8.11 8.57
N ALA A 103 19.96 7.96 9.87
CA ALA A 103 20.50 6.85 10.67
C ALA A 103 19.93 5.48 10.24
N MET A 104 18.81 5.44 9.50
CA MET A 104 18.18 4.22 8.98
C MET A 104 18.28 4.11 7.45
N TYR A 105 18.37 5.25 6.75
CA TYR A 105 18.34 5.36 5.29
C TYR A 105 19.13 6.61 4.88
N PRO A 106 20.38 6.49 4.43
CA PRO A 106 21.36 7.58 4.34
C PRO A 106 21.17 8.44 3.08
N PHE A 107 19.94 8.83 2.79
CA PHE A 107 19.57 9.67 1.65
C PHE A 107 18.74 10.86 2.09
N ASP A 108 18.92 11.96 1.38
CA ASP A 108 18.10 13.15 1.52
C ASP A 108 16.90 13.06 0.59
N PHE A 109 15.71 13.03 1.17
CA PHE A 109 14.46 12.88 0.44
C PHE A 109 13.39 13.86 0.94
N ARG A 110 12.37 14.04 0.11
CA ARG A 110 11.07 14.55 0.48
C ARG A 110 10.01 13.57 -0.01
N LEU A 111 9.12 13.17 0.87
CA LEU A 111 7.93 12.39 0.57
C LEU A 111 6.70 13.24 0.86
N ASP A 112 5.96 13.58 -0.17
CA ASP A 112 4.63 14.21 -0.07
C ASP A 112 3.56 13.14 -0.30
N VAL A 113 2.57 13.08 0.59
CA VAL A 113 1.41 12.21 0.46
C VAL A 113 0.17 13.09 0.34
N GLU A 114 -0.44 13.09 -0.84
CA GLU A 114 -1.70 13.76 -1.12
C GLU A 114 -2.86 12.78 -0.98
N HIS A 115 -3.91 13.22 -0.30
CA HIS A 115 -5.23 12.59 -0.32
C HIS A 115 -6.20 13.56 -0.99
N ARG A 116 -6.92 13.10 -2.01
CA ARG A 116 -7.84 13.92 -2.80
C ARG A 116 -9.12 13.16 -3.10
N LEU A 117 -10.25 13.88 -3.08
CA LEU A 117 -11.57 13.34 -3.40
C LEU A 117 -12.02 13.83 -4.79
N GLU A 118 -12.52 12.90 -5.61
CA GLU A 118 -13.13 13.18 -6.92
C GLU A 118 -14.44 12.39 -7.04
N GLY A 119 -15.59 13.05 -6.83
CA GLY A 119 -16.87 12.35 -6.78
C GLY A 119 -16.86 11.26 -5.73
N ARG A 120 -17.14 10.03 -6.12
CA ARG A 120 -17.11 8.85 -5.23
C ARG A 120 -15.75 8.16 -5.15
N ALA A 121 -14.68 8.81 -5.57
CA ALA A 121 -13.34 8.27 -5.51
C ALA A 121 -12.46 9.00 -4.50
N VAL A 122 -11.61 8.24 -3.80
CA VAL A 122 -10.42 8.72 -3.11
C VAL A 122 -9.18 8.38 -3.94
N ILE A 123 -8.31 9.37 -4.10
CA ILE A 123 -7.02 9.23 -4.78
C ILE A 123 -5.93 9.52 -3.74
N VAL A 124 -4.99 8.61 -3.60
CA VAL A 124 -3.81 8.80 -2.74
C VAL A 124 -2.57 8.78 -3.61
N THR A 125 -1.79 9.85 -3.52
CA THR A 125 -0.57 10.02 -4.32
C THR A 125 0.63 10.21 -3.42
N ALA A 126 1.67 9.39 -3.60
CA ALA A 126 2.98 9.58 -3.01
C ALA A 126 3.91 10.22 -4.05
N THR A 127 4.46 11.38 -3.73
CA THR A 127 5.46 12.07 -4.54
C THR A 127 6.79 12.06 -3.79
N ILE A 128 7.80 11.41 -4.36
CA ILE A 128 9.12 11.25 -3.76
C ILE A 128 10.10 12.12 -4.55
N THR A 129 10.81 13.00 -3.85
CA THR A 129 11.88 13.83 -4.43
C THR A 129 13.21 13.42 -3.82
N ASN A 130 14.18 13.09 -4.65
CA ASN A 130 15.56 12.95 -4.20
C ASN A 130 16.15 14.36 -3.99
N ARG A 131 16.45 14.69 -2.74
CA ARG A 131 17.02 16.00 -2.32
C ARG A 131 18.53 15.96 -2.16
N GLY A 132 19.12 14.77 -2.29
CA GLY A 132 20.55 14.55 -2.23
C GLY A 132 21.24 14.68 -3.60
N ASP A 133 22.52 14.37 -3.60
CA ASP A 133 23.44 14.45 -4.75
C ASP A 133 23.78 13.06 -5.35
N LYS A 134 23.27 11.98 -4.75
CA LYS A 134 23.50 10.60 -5.18
C LYS A 134 22.21 9.98 -5.70
N VAL A 135 22.34 8.95 -6.54
CA VAL A 135 21.21 8.10 -6.92
C VAL A 135 20.61 7.46 -5.67
N MET A 136 19.32 7.56 -5.50
CA MET A 136 18.58 7.10 -4.33
C MET A 136 17.79 5.82 -4.68
N PRO A 137 18.21 4.64 -4.21
CA PRO A 137 17.45 3.40 -4.34
C PRO A 137 16.32 3.35 -3.31
N TYR A 138 15.10 3.00 -3.70
CA TYR A 138 13.97 2.91 -2.78
C TYR A 138 12.88 1.94 -3.26
N GLY A 139 11.97 1.62 -2.36
CA GLY A 139 10.68 1.04 -2.64
C GLY A 139 9.57 1.90 -2.05
N VAL A 140 8.40 1.89 -2.67
CA VAL A 140 7.21 2.61 -2.23
C VAL A 140 5.97 1.79 -2.48
N GLY A 141 4.95 1.94 -1.66
CA GLY A 141 3.69 1.25 -1.86
C GLY A 141 2.57 1.76 -0.98
N PHE A 142 1.39 1.27 -1.27
CA PHE A 142 0.19 1.52 -0.50
C PHE A 142 -0.37 0.21 0.04
N HIS A 143 -1.00 0.30 1.20
CA HIS A 143 -1.52 -0.87 1.91
C HIS A 143 -2.94 -0.61 2.44
N PRO A 144 -3.88 -0.08 1.60
CA PRO A 144 -5.24 0.21 2.04
C PRO A 144 -6.00 -1.08 2.35
N ALA A 145 -6.61 -1.12 3.54
CA ALA A 145 -7.49 -2.20 3.99
C ALA A 145 -8.95 -1.77 3.83
N PHE A 146 -9.64 -2.35 2.88
CA PHE A 146 -11.06 -2.14 2.69
C PHE A 146 -11.88 -3.14 3.52
N ALA A 147 -13.08 -2.73 3.94
CA ALA A 147 -13.99 -3.61 4.67
C ALA A 147 -14.28 -4.91 3.89
N TRP A 148 -14.29 -6.03 4.59
CA TRP A 148 -14.72 -7.33 4.08
C TRP A 148 -15.58 -8.03 5.15
N PRO A 149 -16.91 -8.14 4.93
CA PRO A 149 -17.67 -7.72 3.74
C PRO A 149 -17.71 -6.20 3.54
N LEU A 150 -17.91 -5.76 2.29
CA LEU A 150 -18.22 -4.37 1.97
C LEU A 150 -19.56 -3.97 2.60
N PRO A 151 -19.74 -2.70 3.02
CA PRO A 151 -21.01 -2.22 3.58
C PRO A 151 -22.16 -2.39 2.61
N GLY A 152 -23.17 -3.17 2.99
CA GLY A 152 -24.30 -3.57 2.13
C GLY A 152 -24.05 -4.83 1.30
N GLY A 153 -22.89 -5.48 1.47
CA GLY A 153 -22.55 -6.78 0.89
C GLY A 153 -22.47 -7.92 1.92
N GLU A 154 -23.04 -7.72 3.11
CA GLU A 154 -23.04 -8.70 4.18
C GLU A 154 -23.75 -9.97 3.74
N GLY A 155 -23.15 -11.13 4.04
CA GLY A 155 -23.69 -12.45 3.66
C GLY A 155 -23.52 -12.83 2.19
N GLN A 156 -22.89 -11.97 1.37
CA GLN A 156 -22.58 -12.27 -0.03
C GLN A 156 -21.12 -12.68 -0.19
N SER A 157 -20.86 -13.49 -1.24
CA SER A 157 -19.49 -13.79 -1.66
C SER A 157 -18.81 -12.53 -2.20
N HIS A 158 -17.53 -12.37 -1.92
CA HIS A 158 -16.72 -11.29 -2.46
C HIS A 158 -15.63 -11.85 -3.37
N SER A 159 -15.23 -11.06 -4.35
CA SER A 159 -14.17 -11.42 -5.29
C SER A 159 -13.34 -10.22 -5.68
N VAL A 160 -12.12 -10.51 -6.14
CA VAL A 160 -11.26 -9.57 -6.87
C VAL A 160 -11.24 -10.00 -8.33
N THR A 161 -11.48 -9.05 -9.24
CA THR A 161 -11.43 -9.29 -10.68
C THR A 161 -10.45 -8.31 -11.31
N LEU A 162 -9.38 -8.82 -11.90
CA LEU A 162 -8.36 -8.01 -12.59
C LEU A 162 -8.89 -7.49 -13.93
N ASP A 163 -8.66 -6.21 -14.22
CA ASP A 163 -9.12 -5.55 -15.46
C ASP A 163 -8.53 -6.18 -16.73
N ASN A 164 -7.33 -6.73 -16.63
CA ASN A 164 -6.63 -7.36 -17.76
C ASN A 164 -7.03 -8.83 -18.00
N GLY A 165 -7.89 -9.41 -17.15
CA GLY A 165 -8.27 -10.82 -17.22
C GLY A 165 -7.12 -11.80 -16.97
N GLY A 166 -6.02 -11.33 -16.40
CA GLY A 166 -4.77 -12.09 -16.20
C GLY A 166 -4.85 -13.16 -15.12
N GLU A 167 -3.94 -14.10 -15.21
CA GLU A 167 -3.71 -15.15 -14.21
C GLU A 167 -2.25 -15.07 -13.73
N PRO A 168 -1.89 -14.02 -12.94
CA PRO A 168 -0.51 -13.80 -12.50
C PRO A 168 -0.04 -14.94 -11.60
N ALA A 169 1.24 -15.32 -11.73
CA ALA A 169 1.86 -16.29 -10.83
C ALA A 169 1.80 -15.82 -9.38
N LEU A 170 1.46 -16.72 -8.48
CA LEU A 170 1.41 -16.46 -7.05
C LEU A 170 2.79 -16.70 -6.42
N PHE A 171 3.24 -15.74 -5.60
CA PHE A 171 4.38 -15.92 -4.71
C PHE A 171 3.93 -15.84 -3.26
N ARG A 172 4.63 -16.55 -2.39
CA ARG A 172 4.33 -16.59 -0.95
C ARG A 172 5.54 -16.14 -0.13
N LEU A 173 5.27 -15.77 1.10
CA LEU A 173 6.30 -15.40 2.06
C LEU A 173 6.76 -16.61 2.88
N SER A 174 8.06 -16.63 3.21
CA SER A 174 8.67 -17.50 4.19
C SER A 174 9.45 -16.64 5.18
N GLY A 175 9.01 -16.58 6.44
CA GLY A 175 9.59 -15.69 7.44
C GLY A 175 9.53 -14.19 7.10
N GLY A 176 8.58 -13.78 6.26
CA GLY A 176 8.42 -12.40 5.78
C GLY A 176 9.27 -12.06 4.54
N LEU A 177 10.04 -13.02 4.01
CA LEU A 177 10.81 -12.90 2.76
C LEU A 177 10.08 -13.63 1.63
N VAL A 178 10.25 -13.17 0.39
CA VAL A 178 9.64 -13.80 -0.78
C VAL A 178 10.30 -15.15 -1.05
N ASN A 179 9.51 -16.22 -1.11
CA ASN A 179 9.98 -17.47 -1.71
C ASN A 179 10.07 -17.27 -3.23
N PRO A 180 11.24 -17.45 -3.86
CA PRO A 180 11.42 -17.19 -5.28
C PRO A 180 10.69 -18.17 -6.21
N GLU A 181 10.16 -19.28 -5.68
CA GLU A 181 9.44 -20.27 -6.47
C GLU A 181 8.00 -19.82 -6.73
N PRO A 182 7.60 -19.61 -8.01
CA PRO A 182 6.24 -19.27 -8.35
C PRO A 182 5.29 -20.46 -8.16
N LEU A 183 4.08 -20.16 -7.73
CA LEU A 183 2.97 -21.10 -7.64
C LEU A 183 1.95 -20.79 -8.75
N ALA A 184 1.05 -21.75 -9.01
CA ALA A 184 -0.07 -21.53 -9.90
C ALA A 184 -0.91 -20.32 -9.46
N SER A 185 -1.43 -19.59 -10.43
CA SER A 185 -2.34 -18.47 -10.18
C SER A 185 -3.58 -18.94 -9.41
N PRO A 186 -4.02 -18.18 -8.39
CA PRO A 186 -5.33 -18.39 -7.77
C PRO A 186 -6.46 -17.71 -8.57
N PHE A 187 -6.13 -16.91 -9.58
CA PHE A 187 -7.09 -16.27 -10.46
C PHE A 187 -7.47 -17.22 -11.59
N GLU A 188 -8.76 -17.28 -11.89
CA GLU A 188 -9.31 -17.97 -13.05
C GLU A 188 -9.98 -16.94 -13.96
N ARG A 189 -9.46 -16.78 -15.19
CA ARG A 189 -9.91 -15.73 -16.12
C ARG A 189 -9.99 -14.34 -15.48
N GLY A 190 -8.95 -14.00 -14.70
CA GLY A 190 -8.83 -12.73 -14.00
C GLY A 190 -9.65 -12.61 -12.73
N ARG A 191 -10.41 -13.62 -12.30
CA ARG A 191 -11.26 -13.56 -11.12
C ARG A 191 -10.76 -14.48 -10.02
N LEU A 192 -10.68 -13.93 -8.78
CA LEU A 192 -10.39 -14.66 -7.56
C LEU A 192 -11.58 -14.50 -6.59
N ALA A 193 -12.27 -15.60 -6.27
CA ALA A 193 -13.22 -15.62 -5.17
C ALA A 193 -12.45 -15.58 -3.84
N LEU A 194 -12.79 -14.63 -2.96
CA LEU A 194 -12.07 -14.45 -1.70
C LEU A 194 -12.52 -15.44 -0.63
N ASN A 195 -11.55 -16.07 0.00
CA ASN A 195 -11.76 -16.96 1.14
C ASN A 195 -10.66 -16.69 2.19
N HIS A 196 -11.02 -16.59 3.46
CA HIS A 196 -10.05 -16.40 4.56
C HIS A 196 -9.01 -17.51 4.66
N ALA A 197 -9.37 -18.75 4.31
CA ALA A 197 -8.46 -19.88 4.32
C ALA A 197 -7.25 -19.71 3.37
N ASP A 198 -7.42 -18.96 2.29
CA ASP A 198 -6.35 -18.69 1.32
C ASP A 198 -5.23 -17.83 1.91
N PHE A 199 -5.50 -17.12 3.01
CA PHE A 199 -4.59 -16.24 3.72
C PHE A 199 -3.97 -16.86 4.98
N GLU A 200 -4.23 -18.13 5.28
CA GLU A 200 -3.56 -18.86 6.37
C GLU A 200 -2.04 -18.97 6.13
N LYS A 201 -1.62 -18.89 4.89
CA LYS A 201 -0.21 -18.84 4.44
C LYS A 201 0.30 -17.42 4.20
N ASP A 202 -0.25 -16.42 4.93
CA ASP A 202 0.10 -15.00 4.77
C ASP A 202 -0.34 -14.39 3.41
N ALA A 203 0.27 -13.28 3.00
CA ALA A 203 -0.08 -12.54 1.80
C ALA A 203 0.05 -13.37 0.50
N MET A 204 -0.77 -13.00 -0.48
CA MET A 204 -0.62 -13.40 -1.88
C MET A 204 0.13 -12.29 -2.61
N LEU A 205 1.31 -12.61 -3.15
CA LEU A 205 2.11 -11.65 -3.89
C LEU A 205 2.05 -11.96 -5.39
N PHE A 206 1.87 -10.92 -6.17
CA PHE A 206 1.84 -10.94 -7.64
C PHE A 206 2.84 -9.89 -8.15
N PRO A 207 4.15 -10.22 -8.18
CA PRO A 207 5.17 -9.25 -8.59
C PRO A 207 4.96 -8.70 -9.99
N GLU A 208 4.33 -9.50 -10.86
CA GLU A 208 4.01 -9.13 -12.24
C GLU A 208 2.64 -9.70 -12.65
N GLY A 209 2.07 -9.13 -13.71
CA GLY A 209 0.89 -9.69 -14.37
C GLY A 209 -0.46 -9.30 -13.79
N ALA A 210 -0.54 -8.62 -12.65
CA ALA A 210 -1.81 -8.18 -12.07
C ALA A 210 -2.45 -6.97 -12.81
N GLY A 211 -1.74 -6.36 -13.76
CA GLY A 211 -2.24 -5.19 -14.49
C GLY A 211 -2.12 -3.89 -13.71
N ARG A 212 -3.11 -2.99 -13.88
CA ARG A 212 -3.14 -1.67 -13.24
C ARG A 212 -4.50 -1.32 -12.65
N GLY A 213 -5.43 -2.28 -12.60
CA GLY A 213 -6.76 -2.07 -12.09
C GLY A 213 -7.46 -3.38 -11.79
N LEU A 214 -8.45 -3.29 -10.92
CA LEU A 214 -9.30 -4.39 -10.52
C LEU A 214 -10.64 -3.88 -10.00
N VAL A 215 -11.61 -4.79 -9.90
CA VAL A 215 -12.83 -4.59 -9.13
C VAL A 215 -12.80 -5.53 -7.93
N TYR A 216 -12.92 -4.99 -6.74
CA TYR A 216 -13.20 -5.72 -5.51
C TYR A 216 -14.67 -5.53 -5.15
N GLY A 217 -15.43 -6.57 -5.01
CA GLY A 217 -16.87 -6.42 -4.78
C GLY A 217 -17.59 -7.67 -4.34
N SER A 218 -18.83 -7.45 -3.86
CA SER A 218 -19.80 -8.50 -3.59
C SER A 218 -20.51 -8.93 -4.88
N GLU A 219 -21.05 -10.13 -4.90
CA GLU A 219 -21.61 -10.76 -6.10
C GLU A 219 -22.76 -9.95 -6.74
N ASN A 220 -23.67 -9.39 -5.91
CA ASN A 220 -24.84 -8.63 -6.37
C ASN A 220 -25.02 -7.34 -5.56
N GLY A 221 -23.95 -6.65 -5.24
CA GLY A 221 -24.01 -5.48 -4.35
C GLY A 221 -22.84 -4.51 -4.57
N PRO A 222 -22.37 -3.89 -3.47
CA PRO A 222 -21.35 -2.87 -3.55
C PRO A 222 -20.01 -3.40 -4.06
N SER A 223 -19.26 -2.50 -4.70
CA SER A 223 -17.92 -2.78 -5.18
C SER A 223 -17.01 -1.56 -5.08
N ILE A 224 -15.71 -1.79 -5.22
CA ILE A 224 -14.68 -0.77 -5.34
C ILE A 224 -13.98 -1.01 -6.70
N SER A 225 -14.04 -0.01 -7.58
CA SER A 225 -13.15 0.05 -8.73
C SER A 225 -11.82 0.60 -8.25
N PHE A 226 -10.77 -0.19 -8.33
CA PHE A 226 -9.45 0.12 -7.79
C PHE A 226 -8.41 0.13 -8.89
N SER A 227 -7.67 1.22 -9.04
CA SER A 227 -6.61 1.36 -10.04
C SER A 227 -5.38 2.02 -9.45
N TRP A 228 -4.21 1.83 -10.10
CA TRP A 228 -2.95 2.38 -9.63
C TRP A 228 -2.01 2.75 -10.78
N GLU A 229 -1.08 3.65 -10.50
CA GLU A 229 -0.10 4.14 -11.47
C GLU A 229 1.32 3.99 -10.96
N ASN A 230 2.22 3.56 -11.85
CA ASN A 230 3.65 3.40 -11.62
C ASN A 230 4.04 2.38 -10.53
N LEU A 231 3.17 1.43 -10.23
CA LEU A 231 3.34 0.39 -9.22
C LEU A 231 3.17 -0.98 -9.90
N PRO A 232 4.27 -1.63 -10.34
CA PRO A 232 4.18 -2.88 -11.11
C PRO A 232 3.79 -4.10 -10.29
N ASN A 233 4.03 -4.06 -8.98
CA ASN A 233 3.82 -5.18 -8.08
C ASN A 233 2.47 -5.03 -7.35
N PHE A 234 1.83 -6.15 -7.08
CA PHE A 234 0.55 -6.16 -6.38
C PHE A 234 0.52 -7.27 -5.32
N ALA A 235 -0.18 -7.03 -4.22
CA ALA A 235 -0.45 -8.05 -3.22
C ALA A 235 -1.87 -7.95 -2.68
N LEU A 236 -2.36 -9.08 -2.20
CA LEU A 236 -3.59 -9.22 -1.41
C LEU A 236 -3.22 -9.74 -0.04
N TRP A 237 -3.79 -9.14 1.01
CA TRP A 237 -3.59 -9.61 2.36
C TRP A 237 -4.79 -9.35 3.26
N THR A 238 -5.04 -10.29 4.13
CA THR A 238 -5.89 -10.15 5.31
C THR A 238 -5.37 -11.04 6.42
N LYS A 239 -5.85 -10.82 7.62
CA LYS A 239 -5.70 -11.78 8.72
C LYS A 239 -6.92 -12.70 8.76
N PRO A 240 -6.76 -14.03 8.76
CA PRO A 240 -7.91 -14.93 8.83
C PRO A 240 -8.89 -14.56 9.95
N GLY A 241 -10.16 -14.41 9.59
CA GLY A 241 -11.22 -13.99 10.50
C GLY A 241 -11.36 -12.47 10.70
N ALA A 242 -10.48 -11.64 10.13
CA ALA A 242 -10.60 -10.19 10.20
C ALA A 242 -11.59 -9.65 9.16
N GLY A 243 -12.24 -8.54 9.47
CA GLY A 243 -13.23 -7.89 8.60
C GLY A 243 -12.62 -6.95 7.57
N PHE A 244 -11.52 -7.33 6.90
CA PHE A 244 -10.90 -6.52 5.86
C PHE A 244 -10.17 -7.35 4.79
N ILE A 245 -9.88 -6.71 3.67
CA ILE A 245 -8.93 -7.14 2.65
C ILE A 245 -8.03 -5.96 2.25
N CYS A 246 -6.73 -6.16 2.21
CA CYS A 246 -5.79 -5.18 1.68
C CYS A 246 -5.60 -5.38 0.18
N LEU A 247 -5.68 -4.27 -0.57
CA LEU A 247 -5.38 -4.19 -2.00
C LEU A 247 -4.10 -3.37 -2.13
N GLU A 248 -2.98 -4.03 -2.41
CA GLU A 248 -1.66 -3.46 -2.16
C GLU A 248 -0.83 -3.28 -3.43
N PRO A 249 -0.92 -2.13 -4.12
CA PRO A 249 -0.04 -1.82 -5.24
C PRO A 249 1.32 -1.29 -4.75
N TRP A 250 2.42 -1.84 -5.30
CA TRP A 250 3.78 -1.57 -4.88
C TRP A 250 4.75 -1.31 -6.03
N GLN A 251 5.80 -0.55 -5.76
CA GLN A 251 7.09 -0.52 -6.44
C GLN A 251 8.14 -1.08 -5.47
N GLY A 252 8.48 -2.34 -5.63
CA GLY A 252 9.32 -3.11 -4.71
C GLY A 252 8.58 -4.28 -4.09
N THR A 253 9.33 -5.24 -3.55
CA THR A 253 8.82 -6.40 -2.81
C THR A 253 9.65 -6.61 -1.54
N ALA A 254 9.29 -7.57 -0.69
CA ALA A 254 10.22 -8.06 0.31
C ALA A 254 11.48 -8.64 -0.38
N ALA A 255 12.59 -8.70 0.33
CA ALA A 255 13.76 -9.43 -0.16
C ALA A 255 13.41 -10.90 -0.37
N GLU A 256 14.10 -11.57 -1.28
CA GLU A 256 13.99 -13.01 -1.49
C GLU A 256 14.68 -13.81 -0.39
N VAL A 257 14.20 -15.01 -0.14
CA VAL A 257 14.87 -15.98 0.73
C VAL A 257 16.26 -16.28 0.15
N GLY A 258 17.30 -16.07 0.96
CA GLY A 258 18.70 -16.21 0.51
C GLY A 258 19.21 -15.04 -0.34
N GLY A 259 18.40 -14.00 -0.56
CA GLY A 259 18.77 -12.80 -1.29
C GLY A 259 19.68 -11.86 -0.49
N SER A 260 20.18 -10.83 -1.17
CA SER A 260 21.05 -9.78 -0.61
C SER A 260 20.29 -8.86 0.36
N ASP A 261 20.98 -8.31 1.35
CA ASP A 261 20.50 -7.19 2.16
C ASP A 261 20.75 -5.82 1.47
N ALA A 262 21.47 -5.79 0.34
CA ALA A 262 21.74 -4.58 -0.42
C ALA A 262 20.45 -3.98 -0.99
N LEU A 263 20.18 -2.72 -0.62
CA LEU A 263 18.91 -2.04 -0.96
C LEU A 263 18.76 -1.87 -2.48
N ASP A 264 19.86 -1.63 -3.19
CA ASP A 264 19.94 -1.46 -4.65
C ASP A 264 19.86 -2.79 -5.44
N GLN A 265 19.99 -3.93 -4.76
CA GLN A 265 19.90 -5.26 -5.37
C GLN A 265 18.55 -5.98 -5.07
N ARG A 266 17.67 -5.35 -4.31
CA ARG A 266 16.35 -5.93 -4.03
C ARG A 266 15.51 -5.95 -5.30
N PRO A 267 14.68 -6.98 -5.48
CA PRO A 267 13.76 -7.02 -6.62
C PRO A 267 12.90 -5.77 -6.70
N TYR A 268 12.74 -5.23 -7.90
CA TYR A 268 11.89 -4.07 -8.19
C TYR A 268 12.26 -2.78 -7.43
N THR A 269 13.49 -2.64 -6.93
CA THR A 269 13.97 -1.37 -6.39
C THR A 269 13.89 -0.28 -7.45
N ALA A 270 13.28 0.84 -7.11
CA ALA A 270 13.31 2.05 -7.93
C ALA A 270 14.57 2.85 -7.64
N PHE A 271 15.02 3.61 -8.64
CA PHE A 271 16.16 4.51 -8.55
C PHE A 271 15.75 5.91 -8.94
N LEU A 272 16.16 6.89 -8.16
CA LEU A 272 15.86 8.28 -8.41
C LEU A 272 17.15 9.09 -8.47
N GLU A 273 17.44 9.69 -9.62
CA GLU A 273 18.58 10.57 -9.81
C GLU A 273 18.51 11.80 -8.91
N ALA A 274 19.64 12.46 -8.68
CA ALA A 274 19.71 13.68 -7.89
C ALA A 274 18.73 14.75 -8.43
N GLY A 275 17.88 15.28 -7.57
CA GLY A 275 16.85 16.26 -7.91
C GLY A 275 15.63 15.71 -8.66
N ALA A 276 15.63 14.44 -9.04
CA ALA A 276 14.50 13.82 -9.74
C ALA A 276 13.30 13.56 -8.82
N VAL A 277 12.12 13.35 -9.44
CA VAL A 277 10.84 13.15 -8.76
C VAL A 277 10.17 11.88 -9.29
N GLY A 278 9.77 11.00 -8.38
CA GLY A 278 8.91 9.85 -8.65
C GLY A 278 7.50 10.09 -8.13
N LYS A 279 6.49 9.67 -8.89
CA LYS A 279 5.08 9.82 -8.51
C LYS A 279 4.34 8.49 -8.66
N TYR A 280 3.59 8.12 -7.62
CA TYR A 280 2.88 6.86 -7.50
C TYR A 280 1.50 7.12 -6.92
N SER A 281 0.48 6.42 -7.41
CA SER A 281 -0.87 6.65 -6.89
C SER A 281 -1.74 5.41 -6.95
N PHE A 282 -2.75 5.39 -6.10
CA PHE A 282 -3.94 4.58 -6.31
C PHE A 282 -5.21 5.43 -6.29
N ARG A 283 -6.25 4.92 -6.95
CA ARG A 283 -7.60 5.45 -6.97
C ARG A 283 -8.57 4.34 -6.56
N ALA A 284 -9.41 4.63 -5.58
CA ALA A 284 -10.50 3.75 -5.15
C ALA A 284 -11.84 4.47 -5.33
N GLU A 285 -12.66 4.00 -6.25
CA GLU A 285 -14.00 4.52 -6.52
C GLU A 285 -15.05 3.58 -5.94
N LEU A 286 -15.89 4.13 -5.05
CA LEU A 286 -16.93 3.37 -4.37
C LEU A 286 -18.19 3.29 -5.23
N VAL A 287 -18.65 2.08 -5.52
CA VAL A 287 -19.83 1.79 -6.34
C VAL A 287 -20.87 1.05 -5.50
N GLY A 288 -22.09 1.60 -5.42
CA GLY A 288 -23.17 1.01 -4.63
C GLY A 288 -23.85 1.96 -3.66
#